data_9302b371ceacb0df3a02c817803045f8
#
_entry.id   9302b371ceacb0df3a02c817803045f8
#
_cell.length_a   1.000
_cell.length_b   1.000
_cell.length_c   1.000
_cell.angle_alpha   90.00
_cell.angle_beta   90.00
_cell.angle_gamma   90.00
#
_symmetry.space_group_name_H-M   'P 1'
#
loop_
_entity.id
_entity.type
_entity.pdbx_description
1 polymer ?
#
loop_
_entity_poly.entity_id
_entity_poly.type
_entity_poly.pdbx_seq_one_letter_code
_entity_poly.pdbx_strand_id
1 'polypeptide(L)'
;MAKTPGKAQNVELAWNGTNYTATLTDSNNVLSNYSFSANEDGISFSVSGNKLVITAATAPSDSVRITASKSGATRRGIITWTDGRYAPGSGIQDVISYAQEVNDPVQAFLNLKVSYGSAKIIKTSEDGKVDNLTFTVTGNGVNQTVKTNAKGEIQIDNLMPGVYTVTEMDYDKYEPQESRRVTVVSGQVSTVTFNNKLKRGDLQIVKSSEDNLNEGVTFHLCSVWDGQRSVY
;
A
#
# COMPACT_ATOMS: atom_id res chain seq x y z
N MET A 1 -11.13 44.84 -9.20
CA MET A 1 -9.84 44.22 -8.89
C MET A 1 -10.06 42.73 -8.82
N ALA A 2 -9.45 41.94 -9.72
CA ALA A 2 -9.45 40.48 -9.62
C ALA A 2 -8.75 40.09 -8.32
N LYS A 3 -9.41 39.31 -7.46
CA LYS A 3 -8.74 38.72 -6.29
C LYS A 3 -7.94 37.52 -6.72
N THR A 4 -6.71 37.48 -6.35
CA THR A 4 -5.86 36.30 -6.52
C THR A 4 -6.52 35.10 -5.82
N PRO A 5 -6.64 33.93 -6.45
CA PRO A 5 -7.11 32.72 -5.78
C PRO A 5 -6.29 32.46 -4.52
N GLY A 6 -6.93 31.99 -3.48
CA GLY A 6 -6.24 31.58 -2.27
C GLY A 6 -5.27 30.42 -2.53
N LYS A 7 -4.44 30.08 -1.53
CA LYS A 7 -3.50 28.96 -1.64
C LYS A 7 -4.26 27.65 -1.86
N ALA A 8 -3.78 26.85 -2.83
CA ALA A 8 -4.36 25.55 -3.12
C ALA A 8 -4.34 24.64 -1.89
N GLN A 9 -5.46 23.95 -1.63
CA GLN A 9 -5.60 22.98 -0.55
C GLN A 9 -5.11 21.61 -0.99
N ASN A 10 -4.59 20.84 -0.06
CA ASN A 10 -4.23 19.44 -0.29
C ASN A 10 -5.47 18.54 -0.11
N VAL A 11 -5.67 17.64 -1.05
CA VAL A 11 -6.71 16.61 -0.99
C VAL A 11 -6.01 15.25 -1.00
N GLU A 12 -6.24 14.46 0.05
CA GLU A 12 -5.68 13.13 0.17
C GLU A 12 -6.53 12.11 -0.59
N LEU A 13 -5.86 11.33 -1.44
CA LEU A 13 -6.43 10.20 -2.14
C LEU A 13 -6.16 8.91 -1.34
N ALA A 14 -7.20 8.13 -1.10
CA ALA A 14 -7.10 6.81 -0.49
C ALA A 14 -7.23 5.71 -1.53
N TRP A 15 -6.44 4.64 -1.40
CA TRP A 15 -6.58 3.45 -2.22
C TRP A 15 -7.77 2.61 -1.76
N ASN A 16 -8.71 2.33 -2.67
CA ASN A 16 -9.93 1.56 -2.37
C ASN A 16 -9.85 0.07 -2.75
N GLY A 17 -8.67 -0.41 -3.14
CA GLY A 17 -8.44 -1.77 -3.65
C GLY A 17 -8.31 -1.84 -5.19
N THR A 18 -8.71 -0.78 -5.90
CA THR A 18 -8.67 -0.73 -7.37
C THR A 18 -8.11 0.60 -7.87
N ASN A 19 -8.51 1.71 -7.26
CA ASN A 19 -8.14 3.05 -7.66
C ASN A 19 -7.82 3.92 -6.43
N TYR A 20 -7.08 5.01 -6.67
CA TYR A 20 -6.95 6.11 -5.71
C TYR A 20 -8.15 7.01 -5.83
N THR A 21 -8.85 7.27 -4.72
CA THR A 21 -10.08 8.06 -4.73
C THR A 21 -10.13 9.08 -3.62
N ALA A 22 -10.78 10.21 -3.89
CA ALA A 22 -11.21 11.16 -2.88
C ALA A 22 -12.65 11.59 -3.17
N THR A 23 -13.42 11.87 -2.12
CA THR A 23 -14.77 12.42 -2.26
C THR A 23 -14.84 13.74 -1.52
N LEU A 24 -15.16 14.80 -2.24
CA LEU A 24 -15.41 16.12 -1.70
C LEU A 24 -16.92 16.36 -1.69
N THR A 25 -17.42 16.97 -0.62
CA THR A 25 -18.84 17.30 -0.48
C THR A 25 -19.02 18.82 -0.48
N ASP A 26 -19.94 19.30 -1.27
CA ASP A 26 -20.32 20.71 -1.33
C ASP A 26 -21.68 20.94 -0.68
N SER A 27 -21.69 21.69 0.42
CA SER A 27 -22.91 22.01 1.15
C SER A 27 -23.89 22.88 0.37
N ASN A 28 -23.45 23.60 -0.66
CA ASN A 28 -24.30 24.48 -1.46
C ASN A 28 -24.79 23.85 -2.75
N ASN A 29 -24.38 22.62 -3.05
CA ASN A 29 -24.82 21.88 -4.23
C ASN A 29 -24.61 22.63 -5.56
N VAL A 30 -23.44 23.26 -5.71
CA VAL A 30 -23.09 24.05 -6.91
C VAL A 30 -22.07 23.37 -7.81
N LEU A 31 -21.62 22.16 -7.47
CA LEU A 31 -20.57 21.42 -8.21
C LEU A 31 -20.91 21.22 -9.69
N SER A 32 -22.17 20.99 -10.02
CA SER A 32 -22.64 20.84 -11.40
C SER A 32 -22.41 22.05 -12.29
N ASN A 33 -22.15 23.21 -11.70
CA ASN A 33 -21.86 24.46 -12.41
C ASN A 33 -20.38 24.59 -12.80
N TYR A 34 -19.53 23.64 -12.39
CA TYR A 34 -18.10 23.68 -12.62
C TYR A 34 -17.65 22.52 -13.52
N SER A 35 -16.68 22.80 -14.36
CA SER A 35 -15.86 21.79 -15.03
C SER A 35 -14.57 21.55 -14.24
N PHE A 36 -14.12 20.32 -14.21
CA PHE A 36 -12.91 19.92 -13.49
C PHE A 36 -11.88 19.39 -14.47
N SER A 37 -10.63 19.75 -14.26
CA SER A 37 -9.49 19.25 -15.03
C SER A 37 -8.28 19.07 -14.12
N ALA A 38 -7.36 18.19 -14.50
CA ALA A 38 -6.07 18.02 -13.87
C ALA A 38 -4.95 18.38 -14.84
N ASN A 39 -3.78 18.74 -14.33
CA ASN A 39 -2.57 18.95 -15.13
C ASN A 39 -1.79 17.65 -15.37
N GLU A 40 -2.34 16.50 -15.03
CA GLU A 40 -1.80 15.16 -15.25
C GLU A 40 -2.90 14.26 -15.80
N ASP A 41 -2.54 13.37 -16.72
CA ASP A 41 -3.46 12.41 -17.32
C ASP A 41 -3.83 11.27 -16.33
N GLY A 42 -4.92 10.55 -16.63
CA GLY A 42 -5.37 9.42 -15.82
C GLY A 42 -6.19 9.80 -14.59
N ILE A 43 -6.50 11.08 -14.39
CA ILE A 43 -7.38 11.56 -13.33
C ILE A 43 -8.76 11.87 -13.89
N SER A 44 -9.78 11.28 -13.31
CA SER A 44 -11.18 11.46 -13.71
C SER A 44 -12.01 12.08 -12.58
N PHE A 45 -13.09 12.75 -13.00
CA PHE A 45 -13.99 13.48 -12.12
C PHE A 45 -15.41 13.04 -12.36
N SER A 46 -16.14 12.80 -11.28
CA SER A 46 -17.57 12.49 -11.32
C SER A 46 -18.31 13.36 -10.31
N VAL A 47 -19.32 14.08 -10.79
CA VAL A 47 -20.19 14.90 -9.94
C VAL A 47 -21.54 14.21 -9.80
N SER A 48 -21.99 13.98 -8.57
CA SER A 48 -23.29 13.42 -8.25
C SER A 48 -23.92 14.19 -7.10
N GLY A 49 -24.92 15.00 -7.39
CA GLY A 49 -25.51 15.91 -6.43
C GLY A 49 -24.48 16.89 -5.86
N ASN A 50 -24.28 16.84 -4.56
CA ASN A 50 -23.33 17.69 -3.84
C ASN A 50 -21.95 17.02 -3.62
N LYS A 51 -21.63 15.96 -4.36
CA LYS A 51 -20.36 15.23 -4.23
C LYS A 51 -19.55 15.30 -5.51
N LEU A 52 -18.26 15.59 -5.37
CA LEU A 52 -17.25 15.43 -6.38
C LEU A 52 -16.38 14.22 -6.01
N VAL A 53 -16.37 13.20 -6.84
CA VAL A 53 -15.47 12.06 -6.73
C VAL A 53 -14.31 12.24 -7.70
N ILE A 54 -13.11 12.19 -7.17
CA ILE A 54 -11.84 12.24 -7.91
C ILE A 54 -11.29 10.83 -7.92
N THR A 55 -10.92 10.32 -9.09
CA THR A 55 -10.41 8.96 -9.24
C THR A 55 -9.15 8.97 -10.09
N ALA A 56 -8.12 8.26 -9.65
CA ALA A 56 -6.90 8.01 -10.42
C ALA A 56 -6.56 6.51 -10.38
N ALA A 57 -6.27 5.92 -11.55
CA ALA A 57 -5.93 4.49 -11.65
C ALA A 57 -4.53 4.19 -11.09
N THR A 58 -3.63 5.16 -11.17
CA THR A 58 -2.26 5.13 -10.61
C THR A 58 -2.10 6.25 -9.60
N ALA A 59 -1.11 6.13 -8.71
CA ALA A 59 -0.80 7.20 -7.78
C ALA A 59 -0.39 8.46 -8.55
N PRO A 60 -1.08 9.59 -8.36
CA PRO A 60 -0.71 10.85 -9.00
C PRO A 60 0.64 11.36 -8.48
N SER A 61 1.31 12.18 -9.28
CA SER A 61 2.53 12.85 -8.85
C SER A 61 2.25 13.89 -7.76
N ASP A 62 3.27 14.25 -6.96
CA ASP A 62 3.14 15.27 -5.91
C ASP A 62 2.86 16.68 -6.43
N SER A 63 2.97 16.89 -7.74
CA SER A 63 2.73 18.17 -8.42
C SER A 63 1.35 18.26 -9.07
N VAL A 64 0.49 17.26 -8.92
CA VAL A 64 -0.84 17.27 -9.50
C VAL A 64 -1.70 18.38 -8.92
N ARG A 65 -2.28 19.18 -9.82
CA ARG A 65 -3.22 20.24 -9.49
C ARG A 65 -4.53 20.02 -10.22
N ILE A 66 -5.62 20.10 -9.49
CA ILE A 66 -6.97 20.14 -10.04
C ILE A 66 -7.41 21.59 -10.16
N THR A 67 -8.00 21.90 -11.33
CA THR A 67 -8.62 23.17 -11.61
C THR A 67 -10.13 22.98 -11.71
N ALA A 68 -10.90 23.69 -10.91
CA ALA A 68 -12.34 23.85 -11.07
C ALA A 68 -12.60 25.16 -11.81
N SER A 69 -13.30 25.12 -12.94
CA SER A 69 -13.59 26.28 -13.77
C SER A 69 -15.08 26.43 -13.97
N LYS A 70 -15.57 27.65 -13.91
CA LYS A 70 -16.93 28.03 -14.25
C LYS A 70 -16.90 29.12 -15.31
N SER A 71 -17.54 28.88 -16.45
CA SER A 71 -17.66 29.87 -17.51
C SER A 71 -18.76 30.88 -17.22
N GLY A 72 -18.51 32.15 -17.55
CA GLY A 72 -19.56 33.17 -17.79
C GLY A 72 -20.36 33.57 -16.55
N ALA A 73 -19.75 33.81 -15.42
CA ALA A 73 -20.48 34.37 -14.29
C ALA A 73 -20.51 35.89 -14.33
N THR A 74 -21.63 36.46 -14.66
CA THR A 74 -21.96 37.90 -14.42
C THR A 74 -22.21 38.21 -12.96
N ARG A 75 -21.99 37.31 -12.04
CA ARG A 75 -22.23 37.47 -10.61
C ARG A 75 -21.00 37.07 -9.80
N ARG A 76 -20.79 37.80 -8.69
CA ARG A 76 -19.77 37.52 -7.69
C ARG A 76 -19.90 36.08 -7.19
N GLY A 77 -19.01 35.20 -7.57
CA GLY A 77 -18.78 33.95 -6.89
C GLY A 77 -17.84 34.20 -5.73
N ILE A 78 -18.18 33.78 -4.52
CA ILE A 78 -17.26 33.81 -3.40
C ILE A 78 -16.71 32.40 -3.24
N ILE A 79 -15.43 32.26 -3.42
CA ILE A 79 -14.69 31.05 -3.15
C ILE A 79 -13.81 31.36 -1.96
N THR A 80 -14.00 30.71 -0.82
CA THR A 80 -13.19 30.88 0.38
C THR A 80 -12.26 29.69 0.54
N TRP A 81 -10.99 29.96 0.59
CA TRP A 81 -10.01 29.03 1.08
C TRP A 81 -9.96 29.19 2.60
N THR A 82 -10.37 28.15 3.32
CA THR A 82 -10.08 28.09 4.75
C THR A 82 -8.62 27.75 4.96
N ASP A 83 -8.00 28.39 5.93
CA ASP A 83 -6.59 28.19 6.23
C ASP A 83 -6.29 26.74 6.59
N GLY A 84 -5.86 26.00 5.59
CA GLY A 84 -4.88 24.98 5.78
C GLY A 84 -5.33 23.55 5.95
N ARG A 85 -6.60 23.19 6.19
CA ARG A 85 -6.93 21.75 6.29
C ARG A 85 -8.32 21.45 5.74
N TYR A 86 -8.35 20.64 4.71
CA TYR A 86 -9.56 19.95 4.32
C TYR A 86 -9.96 19.00 5.46
N ALA A 87 -11.10 19.24 6.09
CA ALA A 87 -11.70 18.28 7.01
C ALA A 87 -12.66 17.38 6.23
N PRO A 88 -12.62 16.04 6.40
CA PRO A 88 -13.64 15.17 5.84
C PRO A 88 -15.02 15.64 6.23
N GLY A 89 -15.88 15.96 5.22
CA GLY A 89 -17.22 16.50 5.42
C GLY A 89 -17.35 18.00 5.27
N SER A 90 -16.26 18.75 5.15
CA SER A 90 -16.34 20.15 4.71
C SER A 90 -16.63 20.20 3.21
N GLY A 91 -17.48 21.12 2.78
CA GLY A 91 -17.79 21.28 1.36
C GLY A 91 -16.66 21.92 0.58
N ILE A 92 -16.69 21.79 -0.74
CA ILE A 92 -15.80 22.54 -1.64
C ILE A 92 -15.83 24.03 -1.35
N GLN A 93 -16.94 24.53 -0.90
CA GLN A 93 -17.12 25.92 -0.55
C GLN A 93 -16.28 26.34 0.66
N ASP A 94 -16.03 25.44 1.60
CA ASP A 94 -15.15 25.71 2.73
C ASP A 94 -13.68 25.78 2.30
N VAL A 95 -13.39 25.22 1.13
CA VAL A 95 -12.06 25.20 0.52
C VAL A 95 -11.87 26.36 -0.44
N ILE A 96 -12.93 26.86 -1.07
CA ILE A 96 -12.84 27.81 -2.17
C ILE A 96 -13.75 29.02 -1.91
N SER A 97 -13.18 30.19 -1.62
CA SER A 97 -13.92 31.44 -1.64
C SER A 97 -13.27 32.43 -2.55
N TYR A 98 -14.06 32.97 -3.42
CA TYR A 98 -13.58 33.84 -4.47
C TYR A 98 -14.60 34.95 -4.78
N ALA A 99 -14.14 36.15 -5.02
CA ALA A 99 -14.96 37.22 -5.51
C ALA A 99 -14.34 37.82 -6.78
N GLN A 100 -14.92 37.53 -7.93
CA GLN A 100 -14.56 38.17 -9.18
C GLN A 100 -15.75 38.89 -9.81
N GLU A 101 -15.49 40.07 -10.28
CA GLU A 101 -16.38 40.77 -11.21
C GLU A 101 -15.83 40.59 -12.60
N VAL A 102 -16.74 40.33 -13.56
CA VAL A 102 -16.48 40.27 -14.99
C VAL A 102 -16.11 38.89 -15.56
N ASN A 103 -16.68 38.56 -16.70
CA ASN A 103 -16.57 37.51 -17.71
C ASN A 103 -15.37 36.54 -17.76
N ASP A 104 -14.49 36.55 -16.77
CA ASP A 104 -13.38 35.63 -16.66
C ASP A 104 -13.82 34.32 -15.97
N PRO A 105 -13.26 33.16 -16.37
CA PRO A 105 -13.57 31.91 -15.70
C PRO A 105 -13.14 31.97 -14.23
N VAL A 106 -14.03 31.56 -13.36
CA VAL A 106 -13.69 31.36 -11.94
C VAL A 106 -12.90 30.08 -11.82
N GLN A 107 -11.73 30.15 -11.21
CA GLN A 107 -10.85 29.01 -11.03
C GLN A 107 -10.52 28.78 -9.56
N ALA A 108 -10.48 27.53 -9.17
CA ALA A 108 -10.02 27.08 -7.87
C ALA A 108 -9.05 25.91 -8.05
N PHE A 109 -8.15 25.77 -7.11
CA PHE A 109 -7.08 24.79 -7.22
C PHE A 109 -7.02 23.87 -6.00
N LEU A 110 -6.85 22.58 -6.25
CA LEU A 110 -6.61 21.56 -5.25
C LEU A 110 -5.34 20.80 -5.63
N ASN A 111 -4.49 20.50 -4.66
CA ASN A 111 -3.35 19.60 -4.86
C ASN A 111 -3.72 18.21 -4.39
N LEU A 112 -3.44 17.18 -5.18
CA LEU A 112 -3.63 15.80 -4.76
C LEU A 112 -2.43 15.31 -3.97
N LYS A 113 -2.70 14.52 -2.95
CA LYS A 113 -1.71 13.84 -2.12
C LYS A 113 -2.14 12.39 -1.92
N VAL A 114 -1.17 11.50 -1.80
CA VAL A 114 -1.40 10.10 -1.47
C VAL A 114 -0.89 9.84 -0.06
N SER A 115 -1.75 9.29 0.80
CA SER A 115 -1.34 8.84 2.13
C SER A 115 -0.68 7.47 2.02
N TYR A 116 0.49 7.32 2.63
CA TYR A 116 1.23 6.06 2.70
C TYR A 116 0.64 5.11 3.74
N GLY A 117 0.91 3.81 3.57
CA GLY A 117 0.65 2.77 4.54
C GLY A 117 1.91 1.97 4.84
N SER A 118 1.75 0.86 5.55
CA SER A 118 2.86 -0.02 5.92
C SER A 118 2.51 -1.48 5.66
N ALA A 119 3.51 -2.31 5.41
CA ALA A 119 3.40 -3.76 5.36
C ALA A 119 4.18 -4.39 6.52
N LYS A 120 3.59 -5.38 7.19
CA LYS A 120 4.25 -6.19 8.20
C LYS A 120 4.30 -7.64 7.75
N ILE A 121 5.49 -8.23 7.72
CA ILE A 121 5.69 -9.66 7.50
C ILE A 121 5.90 -10.31 8.86
N ILE A 122 5.15 -11.37 9.14
CA ILE A 122 5.31 -12.19 10.34
C ILE A 122 5.73 -13.58 9.91
N LYS A 123 6.87 -14.02 10.41
CA LYS A 123 7.46 -15.31 10.14
C LYS A 123 7.39 -16.21 11.36
N THR A 124 6.89 -17.43 11.15
CA THR A 124 6.98 -18.53 12.10
C THR A 124 7.70 -19.70 11.44
N SER A 125 8.22 -20.61 12.26
CA SER A 125 8.91 -21.81 11.78
C SER A 125 8.72 -22.96 12.77
N GLU A 126 8.61 -24.16 12.26
CA GLU A 126 8.43 -25.37 13.05
C GLU A 126 9.61 -25.64 14.00
N ASP A 127 10.82 -25.26 13.63
CA ASP A 127 12.03 -25.38 14.45
C ASP A 127 12.32 -24.12 15.30
N GLY A 128 11.41 -23.15 15.29
CA GLY A 128 11.55 -21.89 16.02
C GLY A 128 12.57 -20.90 15.45
N LYS A 129 13.26 -21.25 14.36
CA LYS A 129 14.28 -20.40 13.75
C LYS A 129 13.61 -19.41 12.80
N VAL A 130 13.50 -18.15 13.23
CA VAL A 130 12.79 -17.07 12.51
C VAL A 130 13.65 -15.85 12.22
N ASP A 131 14.86 -15.79 12.77
CA ASP A 131 15.78 -14.67 12.62
C ASP A 131 16.57 -14.73 11.31
N ASN A 132 16.85 -13.56 10.73
CA ASN A 132 17.72 -13.39 9.55
C ASN A 132 17.23 -14.13 8.28
N LEU A 133 15.94 -14.45 8.19
CA LEU A 133 15.35 -15.05 6.99
C LEU A 133 15.06 -13.95 5.96
N THR A 134 15.40 -14.25 4.70
CA THR A 134 15.38 -13.27 3.61
C THR A 134 14.06 -13.29 2.86
N PHE A 135 13.54 -12.11 2.59
CA PHE A 135 12.34 -11.87 1.79
C PHE A 135 12.60 -10.84 0.70
N THR A 136 11.94 -11.00 -0.43
CA THR A 136 11.85 -9.99 -1.47
C THR A 136 10.44 -9.42 -1.50
N VAL A 137 10.33 -8.08 -1.56
CA VAL A 137 9.06 -7.38 -1.65
C VAL A 137 9.04 -6.55 -2.93
N THR A 138 8.06 -6.82 -3.79
CA THR A 138 7.90 -6.15 -5.09
C THR A 138 6.50 -5.60 -5.27
N GLY A 139 6.37 -4.47 -5.96
CA GLY A 139 5.09 -3.82 -6.28
C GLY A 139 5.20 -2.31 -6.24
N ASN A 140 4.38 -1.59 -7.02
CA ASN A 140 4.35 -0.13 -7.08
C ASN A 140 5.73 0.54 -7.18
N GLY A 141 6.61 0.00 -8.02
CA GLY A 141 7.98 0.50 -8.19
C GLY A 141 8.96 0.09 -7.08
N VAL A 142 8.49 -0.61 -6.03
CA VAL A 142 9.35 -1.16 -4.97
C VAL A 142 9.91 -2.51 -5.43
N ASN A 143 11.21 -2.69 -5.23
CA ASN A 143 11.90 -3.98 -5.34
C ASN A 143 13.01 -3.97 -4.29
N GLN A 144 12.74 -4.54 -3.14
CA GLN A 144 13.69 -4.55 -2.04
C GLN A 144 13.82 -5.93 -1.39
N THR A 145 15.03 -6.21 -0.91
CA THR A 145 15.32 -7.40 -0.12
C THR A 145 15.43 -7.01 1.34
N VAL A 146 14.71 -7.73 2.20
CA VAL A 146 14.61 -7.46 3.64
C VAL A 146 14.80 -8.75 4.43
N LYS A 147 15.14 -8.63 5.71
CA LYS A 147 15.38 -9.78 6.58
C LYS A 147 14.59 -9.67 7.87
N THR A 148 14.14 -10.82 8.36
CA THR A 148 13.47 -10.90 9.67
C THR A 148 14.41 -10.58 10.82
N ASN A 149 13.85 -9.99 11.86
CA ASN A 149 14.51 -9.80 13.15
C ASN A 149 14.37 -11.06 14.03
N ALA A 150 14.93 -11.04 15.24
CA ALA A 150 14.87 -12.13 16.21
C ALA A 150 13.45 -12.58 16.61
N LYS A 151 12.44 -11.74 16.36
CA LYS A 151 11.02 -12.08 16.59
C LYS A 151 10.33 -12.66 15.35
N GLY A 152 11.06 -12.79 14.25
CA GLY A 152 10.49 -13.19 12.96
C GLY A 152 9.67 -12.09 12.27
N GLU A 153 9.93 -10.83 12.56
CA GLU A 153 9.15 -9.72 12.03
C GLU A 153 9.97 -8.85 11.08
N ILE A 154 9.30 -8.33 10.06
CA ILE A 154 9.77 -7.24 9.21
C ILE A 154 8.65 -6.22 9.14
N GLN A 155 8.96 -4.95 9.29
CA GLN A 155 8.05 -3.85 9.01
C GLN A 155 8.64 -2.94 7.95
N ILE A 156 7.83 -2.61 6.95
CA ILE A 156 8.18 -1.72 5.84
C ILE A 156 7.18 -0.58 5.86
N ASP A 157 7.68 0.60 6.15
CA ASP A 157 6.87 1.82 6.25
C ASP A 157 6.95 2.64 4.97
N ASN A 158 6.06 3.63 4.86
CA ASN A 158 6.01 4.58 3.75
C ASN A 158 5.82 3.91 2.38
N LEU A 159 5.01 2.85 2.34
CA LEU A 159 4.61 2.21 1.10
C LEU A 159 3.41 2.93 0.49
N MET A 160 3.45 3.16 -0.81
CA MET A 160 2.26 3.60 -1.53
C MET A 160 1.14 2.56 -1.38
N PRO A 161 -0.12 2.98 -1.18
CA PRO A 161 -1.24 2.05 -1.20
C PRO A 161 -1.28 1.25 -2.50
N GLY A 162 -1.60 -0.03 -2.39
CA GLY A 162 -1.62 -0.93 -3.54
C GLY A 162 -1.26 -2.37 -3.17
N VAL A 163 -1.09 -3.20 -4.18
CA VAL A 163 -0.78 -4.64 -4.00
C VAL A 163 0.71 -4.87 -4.14
N TYR A 164 1.27 -5.55 -3.15
CA TYR A 164 2.67 -5.99 -3.12
C TYR A 164 2.75 -7.50 -3.09
N THR A 165 3.78 -8.04 -3.72
CA THR A 165 4.12 -9.46 -3.67
C THR A 165 5.30 -9.65 -2.73
N VAL A 166 5.15 -10.56 -1.79
CA VAL A 166 6.18 -10.93 -0.82
C VAL A 166 6.60 -12.37 -1.11
N THR A 167 7.89 -12.59 -1.31
CA THR A 167 8.49 -13.90 -1.61
C THR A 167 9.56 -14.21 -0.58
N GLU A 168 9.46 -15.34 0.09
CA GLU A 168 10.54 -15.86 0.93
C GLU A 168 11.62 -16.50 0.08
N MET A 169 12.90 -16.33 0.43
CA MET A 169 13.98 -17.08 -0.17
C MET A 169 13.88 -18.56 0.22
N ASP A 170 14.12 -19.47 -0.72
CA ASP A 170 14.14 -20.90 -0.45
C ASP A 170 15.32 -21.30 0.44
N TYR A 171 15.07 -22.17 1.39
CA TYR A 171 16.06 -22.76 2.28
C TYR A 171 15.98 -24.29 2.18
N ASP A 172 17.11 -24.97 2.04
CA ASP A 172 17.18 -26.42 1.77
C ASP A 172 16.42 -27.27 2.79
N LYS A 173 16.39 -26.85 4.04
CA LYS A 173 15.74 -27.58 5.14
C LYS A 173 14.23 -27.42 5.21
N TYR A 174 13.67 -26.41 4.55
CA TYR A 174 12.23 -26.13 4.58
C TYR A 174 11.53 -26.52 3.28
N GLU A 175 10.24 -26.81 3.41
CA GLU A 175 9.36 -26.90 2.25
C GLU A 175 9.28 -25.52 1.58
N PRO A 176 9.34 -25.44 0.24
CA PRO A 176 9.23 -24.17 -0.49
C PRO A 176 7.91 -23.46 -0.15
N GLN A 177 7.97 -22.16 -0.01
CA GLN A 177 6.79 -21.31 0.23
C GLN A 177 6.41 -20.57 -1.05
N GLU A 178 5.13 -20.54 -1.34
CA GLU A 178 4.63 -19.69 -2.42
C GLU A 178 4.67 -18.21 -2.04
N SER A 179 4.87 -17.37 -3.06
CA SER A 179 4.76 -15.92 -2.89
C SER A 179 3.36 -15.52 -2.44
N ARG A 180 3.26 -14.52 -1.56
CA ARG A 180 2.00 -14.04 -1.03
C ARG A 180 1.78 -12.57 -1.39
N ARG A 181 0.52 -12.21 -1.59
CA ARG A 181 0.13 -10.82 -1.82
C ARG A 181 -0.31 -10.16 -0.53
N VAL A 182 0.07 -8.91 -0.36
CA VAL A 182 -0.41 -8.03 0.70
C VAL A 182 -0.92 -6.73 0.08
N THR A 183 -2.13 -6.32 0.46
CA THR A 183 -2.69 -5.03 0.01
C THR A 183 -2.40 -3.98 1.07
N VAL A 184 -1.56 -3.02 0.74
CA VAL A 184 -1.26 -1.88 1.60
C VAL A 184 -2.37 -0.84 1.47
N VAL A 185 -2.91 -0.40 2.60
CA VAL A 185 -3.97 0.59 2.70
C VAL A 185 -3.43 1.85 3.37
N SER A 186 -3.86 3.02 2.89
CA SER A 186 -3.46 4.32 3.45
C SER A 186 -3.67 4.39 4.96
N GLY A 187 -2.65 4.81 5.69
CA GLY A 187 -2.70 5.00 7.14
C GLY A 187 -2.79 3.70 7.96
N GLN A 188 -2.66 2.53 7.34
CA GLN A 188 -2.78 1.24 8.03
C GLN A 188 -1.52 0.39 7.90
N VAL A 189 -1.38 -0.57 8.81
CA VAL A 189 -0.37 -1.63 8.74
C VAL A 189 -1.06 -2.90 8.25
N SER A 190 -0.73 -3.32 7.03
CA SER A 190 -1.25 -4.55 6.43
C SER A 190 -0.29 -5.71 6.70
N THR A 191 -0.81 -6.86 7.15
CA THR A 191 0.03 -7.98 7.60
C THR A 191 -0.06 -9.17 6.67
N VAL A 192 1.08 -9.82 6.42
CA VAL A 192 1.20 -11.11 5.74
C VAL A 192 2.04 -12.06 6.58
N THR A 193 1.64 -13.34 6.63
CA THR A 193 2.30 -14.34 7.48
C THR A 193 2.92 -15.45 6.64
N PHE A 194 4.07 -15.99 7.07
CA PHE A 194 4.72 -17.16 6.50
C PHE A 194 5.06 -18.15 7.61
N ASN A 195 4.93 -19.44 7.33
CA ASN A 195 5.23 -20.50 8.29
C ASN A 195 6.09 -21.57 7.63
N ASN A 196 7.35 -21.73 8.06
CA ASN A 196 8.23 -22.76 7.54
C ASN A 196 7.97 -24.11 8.19
N LYS A 197 7.81 -25.12 7.34
CA LYS A 197 7.77 -26.51 7.73
C LYS A 197 9.08 -27.20 7.35
N LEU A 198 9.55 -28.07 8.20
CA LEU A 198 10.75 -28.86 7.91
C LEU A 198 10.46 -29.92 6.85
N LYS A 199 11.34 -30.03 5.87
CA LYS A 199 11.35 -31.18 4.96
C LYS A 199 11.60 -32.46 5.77
N ARG A 200 10.85 -33.47 5.49
CA ARG A 200 10.98 -34.80 6.10
C ARG A 200 11.22 -35.84 5.01
N GLY A 201 11.93 -36.87 5.36
CA GLY A 201 12.15 -38.02 4.53
C GLY A 201 12.26 -39.29 5.37
N ASP A 202 12.11 -40.44 4.75
CA ASP A 202 12.25 -41.72 5.40
C ASP A 202 13.70 -42.23 5.22
N LEU A 203 14.19 -42.91 6.23
CA LEU A 203 15.48 -43.60 6.17
C LEU A 203 15.24 -45.09 6.31
N GLN A 204 15.66 -45.88 5.32
CA GLN A 204 15.70 -47.30 5.40
C GLN A 204 17.16 -47.78 5.59
N ILE A 205 17.43 -48.55 6.62
CA ILE A 205 18.71 -49.15 6.86
C ILE A 205 18.58 -50.63 6.50
N VAL A 206 19.42 -51.09 5.59
CA VAL A 206 19.54 -52.52 5.24
C VAL A 206 20.90 -53.00 5.65
N LYS A 207 20.94 -54.02 6.53
CA LYS A 207 22.15 -54.68 6.97
C LYS A 207 22.33 -55.99 6.20
N SER A 208 23.51 -56.20 5.63
CA SER A 208 23.96 -57.48 5.11
C SER A 208 25.31 -57.86 5.71
N SER A 209 25.60 -59.14 5.87
CA SER A 209 26.91 -59.65 6.24
C SER A 209 27.23 -60.98 5.52
N GLU A 210 28.48 -61.28 5.32
CA GLU A 210 28.93 -62.48 4.62
C GLU A 210 28.58 -63.78 5.39
N ASP A 211 28.47 -63.67 6.72
CA ASP A 211 28.12 -64.76 7.62
C ASP A 211 26.63 -64.90 7.92
N ASN A 212 25.79 -64.06 7.25
CA ASN A 212 24.33 -63.97 7.45
C ASN A 212 23.89 -63.60 8.90
N LEU A 213 24.79 -63.12 9.75
CA LEU A 213 24.46 -62.67 11.08
C LEU A 213 23.98 -61.24 11.05
N ASN A 214 22.69 -61.05 10.79
CA ASN A 214 22.06 -59.73 10.66
C ASN A 214 21.21 -59.36 11.88
N GLU A 215 20.98 -60.29 12.79
CA GLU A 215 20.19 -60.04 14.02
C GLU A 215 21.03 -59.43 15.14
N GLY A 216 20.43 -58.66 16.00
CA GLY A 216 21.07 -58.08 17.19
C GLY A 216 22.05 -56.93 16.90
N VAL A 217 22.12 -56.44 15.63
CA VAL A 217 22.99 -55.31 15.29
C VAL A 217 22.30 -54.00 15.64
N THR A 218 22.95 -53.24 16.48
CA THR A 218 22.45 -51.91 16.92
C THR A 218 23.02 -50.84 15.99
N PHE A 219 22.14 -49.95 15.50
CA PHE A 219 22.52 -48.77 14.78
C PHE A 219 22.24 -47.55 15.63
N HIS A 220 23.17 -46.59 15.61
CA HIS A 220 22.93 -45.25 16.18
C HIS A 220 22.67 -44.27 15.04
N LEU A 221 21.47 -43.72 15.01
CA LEU A 221 21.12 -42.68 14.08
C LEU A 221 21.55 -41.34 14.66
N CYS A 222 22.40 -40.62 13.92
CA CYS A 222 22.85 -39.30 14.30
C CYS A 222 22.48 -38.31 13.19
N SER A 223 21.81 -37.25 13.50
CA SER A 223 21.70 -36.10 12.59
C SER A 223 22.79 -35.08 12.92
N VAL A 224 23.40 -34.52 11.89
CA VAL A 224 24.31 -33.37 12.02
C VAL A 224 23.62 -32.17 11.36
N TRP A 225 23.30 -31.20 12.15
CA TRP A 225 22.71 -29.95 11.68
C TRP A 225 23.48 -28.77 12.27
N ASP A 226 23.96 -27.84 11.43
CA ASP A 226 24.79 -26.70 11.85
C ASP A 226 25.99 -27.09 12.74
N GLY A 227 26.64 -28.24 12.46
CA GLY A 227 27.75 -28.74 13.26
C GLY A 227 27.36 -29.33 14.62
N GLN A 228 26.10 -29.35 14.97
CA GLN A 228 25.56 -29.98 16.17
C GLN A 228 25.11 -31.42 15.87
N ARG A 229 25.53 -32.37 16.69
CA ARG A 229 25.21 -33.80 16.55
C ARG A 229 24.08 -34.14 17.52
N SER A 230 22.97 -34.64 17.01
CA SER A 230 21.90 -35.24 17.82
C SER A 230 21.83 -36.73 17.58
N VAL A 231 21.72 -37.54 18.64
CA VAL A 231 21.57 -39.02 18.61
C VAL A 231 20.12 -39.34 18.94
N TYR A 232 19.48 -40.15 18.12
CA TYR A 232 18.08 -40.59 18.27
C TYR A 232 18.04 -42.09 18.59
#